data_a6e471ebb193b6d6e0e036195f32f775
#
_entry.id   a6e471ebb193b6d6e0e036195f32f775
#
_cell.length_a   1.000
_cell.length_b   1.000
_cell.length_c   1.000
_cell.angle_alpha   90.00
_cell.angle_beta   90.00
_cell.angle_gamma   90.00
#
_symmetry.space_group_name_H-M   'P 1'
#
loop_
_entity.id
_entity.type
_entity.pdbx_description
1 polymer ?
#
loop_
_entity_poly.entity_id
_entity_poly.type
_entity_poly.pdbx_seq_one_letter_code
_entity_poly.pdbx_strand_id
1 'polypeptide(L)'
;MIRATIACASLLLAGTFSTAAEPAFAEAARWAVEQMPGGIVKFHGNAIEIEDAAGCTVWWREKLTTPVAISYTVTAIDRGGPKDRVSDVNCFWMANDPRSAAAPFAPGQARSGKFSDYDSLLTYYVGYGGNTNSTTRFRRYDGTAARPLLPEHDLSEKKFLLEGNRPYRIRLVARAGRAEFWRDGERIFVFTDPAPLRAGWFALRTVKSHLRVEDFRIEKL
;
A
#
# COMPACT_ATOMS: atom_id res chain seq x y z
N MET A 1 60.18 27.76 -45.87
CA MET A 1 58.83 27.98 -45.33
C MET A 1 58.41 26.74 -44.54
N ILE A 2 58.48 26.79 -43.21
CA ILE A 2 58.21 25.67 -42.33
C ILE A 2 56.78 25.92 -41.77
N ARG A 3 55.85 25.00 -42.07
CA ARG A 3 54.49 25.05 -41.50
C ARG A 3 54.47 24.26 -40.17
N ALA A 4 54.21 24.95 -39.09
CA ALA A 4 53.95 24.32 -37.79
C ALA A 4 52.49 23.91 -37.69
N THR A 5 52.26 22.62 -37.44
CA THR A 5 50.91 22.09 -37.18
C THR A 5 50.69 22.04 -35.66
N ILE A 6 49.73 22.83 -35.18
CA ILE A 6 49.31 22.82 -33.76
C ILE A 6 48.24 21.73 -33.59
N ALA A 7 48.55 20.71 -32.82
CA ALA A 7 47.58 19.68 -32.41
C ALA A 7 46.85 20.16 -31.16
N CYS A 8 45.53 20.34 -31.25
CA CYS A 8 44.68 20.70 -30.15
C CYS A 8 44.20 19.38 -29.48
N ALA A 9 44.70 19.10 -28.28
CA ALA A 9 44.25 17.93 -27.51
C ALA A 9 43.01 18.34 -26.67
N SER A 10 41.86 17.83 -27.06
CA SER A 10 40.61 17.98 -26.29
C SER A 10 40.57 16.99 -25.13
N LEU A 11 40.68 17.49 -23.91
CA LEU A 11 40.54 16.71 -22.69
C LEU A 11 39.02 16.47 -22.41
N LEU A 12 38.51 15.27 -22.67
CA LEU A 12 37.15 14.85 -22.25
C LEU A 12 37.20 14.55 -20.77
N LEU A 13 36.66 15.43 -19.92
CA LEU A 13 36.33 15.07 -18.53
C LEU A 13 35.09 14.17 -18.54
N ALA A 14 35.27 12.87 -18.31
CA ALA A 14 34.19 11.95 -18.00
C ALA A 14 33.72 12.22 -16.55
N GLY A 15 32.67 12.99 -16.39
CA GLY A 15 31.99 13.17 -15.13
C GLY A 15 31.27 11.86 -14.76
N THR A 16 31.74 11.17 -13.72
CA THR A 16 31.02 10.05 -13.12
C THR A 16 29.84 10.60 -12.33
N PHE A 17 28.65 10.54 -12.91
CA PHE A 17 27.42 10.74 -12.16
C PHE A 17 27.24 9.54 -11.24
N SER A 18 27.55 9.70 -9.95
CA SER A 18 27.12 8.74 -8.92
C SER A 18 25.60 8.92 -8.76
N THR A 19 24.81 8.06 -9.38
CA THR A 19 23.41 7.94 -9.04
C THR A 19 23.35 7.32 -7.65
N ALA A 20 23.04 8.14 -6.62
CA ALA A 20 22.65 7.60 -5.34
C ALA A 20 21.50 6.61 -5.59
N ALA A 21 21.66 5.37 -5.15
CA ALA A 21 20.59 4.38 -5.26
C ALA A 21 19.35 4.94 -4.55
N GLU A 22 18.19 4.92 -5.22
CA GLU A 22 16.93 5.27 -4.57
C GLU A 22 16.79 4.43 -3.29
N PRO A 23 16.45 5.06 -2.14
CA PRO A 23 16.36 4.33 -0.88
C PRO A 23 15.35 3.19 -1.03
N ALA A 24 15.73 2.01 -0.54
CA ALA A 24 14.88 0.84 -0.61
C ALA A 24 13.52 1.11 0.04
N PHE A 25 12.41 0.74 -0.60
CA PHE A 25 11.08 0.99 -0.05
C PHE A 25 10.89 0.35 1.35
N ALA A 26 11.58 -0.76 1.63
CA ALA A 26 11.51 -1.48 2.90
C ALA A 26 12.37 -0.88 4.03
N GLU A 27 12.76 0.39 3.92
CA GLU A 27 13.38 1.11 5.05
C GLU A 27 12.33 1.45 6.11
N ALA A 28 12.54 1.02 7.36
CA ALA A 28 11.60 1.22 8.46
C ALA A 28 11.23 2.71 8.68
N ALA A 29 12.17 3.63 8.42
CA ALA A 29 11.94 5.06 8.57
C ALA A 29 10.87 5.63 7.63
N ARG A 30 10.59 4.97 6.51
CA ARG A 30 9.56 5.36 5.53
C ARG A 30 8.15 4.93 5.94
N TRP A 31 8.02 4.14 7.00
CA TRP A 31 6.76 3.57 7.45
C TRP A 31 6.44 3.93 8.89
N ALA A 32 5.15 3.94 9.23
CA ALA A 32 4.66 4.00 10.60
C ALA A 32 3.80 2.77 10.87
N VAL A 33 4.08 2.10 11.98
CA VAL A 33 3.40 0.86 12.36
C VAL A 33 2.43 1.13 13.49
N GLU A 34 1.17 0.73 13.30
CA GLU A 34 0.15 0.66 14.34
C GLU A 34 -0.24 -0.81 14.47
N GLN A 35 0.18 -1.45 15.56
CA GLN A 35 -0.01 -2.89 15.75
C GLN A 35 -0.47 -3.22 17.16
N MET A 36 -1.50 -4.05 17.25
CA MET A 36 -1.94 -4.64 18.51
C MET A 36 -0.87 -5.62 19.04
N PRO A 37 -0.86 -5.88 20.36
CA PRO A 37 0.13 -6.78 20.96
C PRO A 37 0.19 -8.18 20.33
N GLY A 38 1.36 -8.78 20.32
CA GLY A 38 1.59 -10.17 19.89
C GLY A 38 1.99 -10.33 18.43
N GLY A 39 2.11 -9.24 17.67
CA GLY A 39 2.64 -9.25 16.31
C GLY A 39 4.02 -8.62 16.17
N ILE A 40 4.59 -8.69 14.97
CA ILE A 40 5.85 -8.02 14.60
C ILE A 40 5.84 -7.62 13.14
N VAL A 41 6.39 -6.45 12.83
CA VAL A 41 6.66 -5.99 11.46
C VAL A 41 8.17 -5.91 11.28
N LYS A 42 8.69 -6.60 10.27
CA LYS A 42 10.11 -6.63 9.92
C LYS A 42 10.31 -5.93 8.58
N PHE A 43 11.32 -5.07 8.51
CA PHE A 43 11.75 -4.39 7.29
C PHE A 43 13.14 -4.91 6.94
N HIS A 44 13.28 -5.63 5.83
CA HIS A 44 14.56 -6.20 5.45
C HIS A 44 14.70 -6.37 3.94
N GLY A 45 15.86 -5.98 3.41
CA GLY A 45 16.15 -6.04 1.98
C GLY A 45 15.11 -5.26 1.18
N ASN A 46 14.38 -5.96 0.32
CA ASN A 46 13.31 -5.41 -0.52
C ASN A 46 11.94 -6.01 -0.10
N ALA A 47 11.71 -6.24 1.19
CA ALA A 47 10.49 -6.82 1.70
C ALA A 47 10.06 -6.23 3.05
N ILE A 48 8.75 -6.15 3.25
CA ILE A 48 8.10 -5.94 4.54
C ILE A 48 7.40 -7.24 4.90
N GLU A 49 7.72 -7.78 6.07
CA GLU A 49 7.08 -8.98 6.60
C GLU A 49 6.23 -8.60 7.81
N ILE A 50 4.96 -8.93 7.79
CA ILE A 50 3.98 -8.59 8.81
C ILE A 50 3.44 -9.89 9.41
N GLU A 51 3.89 -10.23 10.61
CA GLU A 51 3.33 -11.31 11.40
C GLU A 51 2.35 -10.72 12.42
N ASP A 52 1.06 -10.83 12.18
CA ASP A 52 0.05 -10.17 13.01
C ASP A 52 -0.76 -11.16 13.84
N ALA A 53 -1.05 -10.78 15.10
CA ALA A 53 -1.83 -11.59 16.04
C ALA A 53 -3.27 -11.09 16.24
N ALA A 54 -3.54 -9.79 15.99
CA ALA A 54 -4.83 -9.19 16.35
C ALA A 54 -5.27 -8.03 15.46
N GLY A 55 -4.33 -7.29 14.87
CA GLY A 55 -4.58 -6.18 13.96
C GLY A 55 -3.34 -5.32 13.78
N CYS A 56 -2.96 -5.08 12.52
CA CYS A 56 -1.79 -4.30 12.15
C CYS A 56 -2.10 -3.40 10.96
N THR A 57 -1.63 -2.15 11.00
CA THR A 57 -1.65 -1.21 9.89
C THR A 57 -0.25 -0.62 9.73
N VAL A 58 0.27 -0.64 8.51
CA VAL A 58 1.62 -0.17 8.18
C VAL A 58 1.48 0.97 7.18
N TRP A 59 1.64 2.21 7.64
CA TRP A 59 1.43 3.43 6.90
C TRP A 59 2.68 3.86 6.14
N TRP A 60 2.53 4.16 4.86
CA TRP A 60 3.51 4.95 4.12
C TRP A 60 3.51 6.39 4.61
N ARG A 61 4.68 6.93 4.98
CA ARG A 61 4.76 8.25 5.64
C ARG A 61 4.54 9.45 4.71
N GLU A 62 4.74 9.26 3.41
CA GLU A 62 4.59 10.36 2.46
C GLU A 62 3.12 10.52 2.04
N LYS A 63 2.66 11.76 1.99
CA LYS A 63 1.32 12.10 1.49
C LYS A 63 1.29 12.00 -0.02
N LEU A 64 0.32 11.30 -0.54
CA LEU A 64 0.10 11.12 -1.98
C LEU A 64 -0.93 12.12 -2.50
N THR A 65 -0.81 12.48 -3.78
CA THR A 65 -1.77 13.35 -4.49
C THR A 65 -2.17 12.71 -5.81
N THR A 66 -3.45 12.85 -6.19
CA THR A 66 -3.95 12.38 -7.49
C THR A 66 -3.40 13.25 -8.65
N PRO A 67 -3.20 12.68 -9.85
CA PRO A 67 -3.38 11.29 -10.21
C PRO A 67 -2.20 10.42 -9.76
N VAL A 68 -2.47 9.27 -9.17
CA VAL A 68 -1.44 8.39 -8.61
C VAL A 68 -1.82 6.91 -8.76
N ALA A 69 -0.81 6.07 -8.95
CA ALA A 69 -0.92 4.63 -8.79
C ALA A 69 0.08 4.12 -7.76
N ILE A 70 -0.32 3.09 -7.00
CA ILE A 70 0.48 2.38 -6.01
C ILE A 70 0.50 0.93 -6.43
N SER A 71 1.67 0.33 -6.55
CA SER A 71 1.82 -1.07 -6.92
C SER A 71 2.70 -1.81 -5.92
N TYR A 72 2.40 -3.07 -5.65
CA TYR A 72 3.20 -3.96 -4.82
C TYR A 72 2.85 -5.43 -5.10
N THR A 73 3.76 -6.31 -4.74
CA THR A 73 3.52 -7.76 -4.70
C THR A 73 3.25 -8.16 -3.26
N VAL A 74 2.22 -8.99 -3.02
CA VAL A 74 1.88 -9.46 -1.67
C VAL A 74 1.59 -10.96 -1.67
N THR A 75 2.11 -11.64 -0.66
CA THR A 75 1.89 -13.07 -0.42
C THR A 75 1.34 -13.27 1.00
N ALA A 76 0.20 -13.97 1.12
CA ALA A 76 -0.25 -14.50 2.40
C ALA A 76 0.50 -15.81 2.67
N ILE A 77 1.30 -15.83 3.71
CA ILE A 77 2.14 -16.99 4.06
C ILE A 77 1.28 -18.07 4.73
N ASP A 78 1.44 -19.29 4.25
CA ASP A 78 0.74 -20.49 4.74
C ASP A 78 1.72 -21.67 4.77
N ARG A 79 2.51 -21.76 5.84
CA ARG A 79 3.55 -22.77 6.04
C ARG A 79 3.41 -23.49 7.37
N GLY A 80 2.25 -23.34 8.04
CA GLY A 80 1.94 -23.96 9.32
C GLY A 80 2.48 -23.23 10.54
N GLY A 81 2.92 -21.97 10.37
CA GLY A 81 3.30 -21.11 11.48
C GLY A 81 2.07 -20.64 12.29
N PRO A 82 2.25 -20.22 13.55
CA PRO A 82 1.14 -19.88 14.45
C PRO A 82 0.34 -18.63 14.01
N LYS A 83 0.85 -17.85 13.06
CA LYS A 83 0.20 -16.68 12.48
C LYS A 83 -0.06 -16.82 10.98
N ASP A 84 0.26 -17.99 10.42
CA ASP A 84 0.05 -18.27 9.02
C ASP A 84 -1.44 -18.54 8.78
N ARG A 85 -2.13 -17.50 8.34
CA ARG A 85 -3.53 -17.54 7.97
C ARG A 85 -3.74 -16.84 6.63
N VAL A 86 -4.33 -17.53 5.69
CA VAL A 86 -4.66 -16.99 4.36
C VAL A 86 -5.89 -16.09 4.49
N SER A 87 -5.68 -14.83 4.83
CA SER A 87 -6.76 -13.84 4.99
C SER A 87 -6.21 -12.42 5.06
N ASP A 88 -7.08 -11.43 4.86
CA ASP A 88 -6.89 -10.03 5.24
C ASP A 88 -5.65 -9.36 4.62
N VAL A 89 -5.46 -9.51 3.31
CA VAL A 89 -4.57 -8.68 2.51
C VAL A 89 -5.27 -7.36 2.19
N ASN A 90 -5.38 -6.50 3.19
CA ASN A 90 -6.17 -5.29 3.09
C ASN A 90 -5.30 -4.06 2.83
N CYS A 91 -5.90 -3.01 2.29
CA CYS A 91 -5.21 -1.73 2.12
C CYS A 91 -6.16 -0.54 2.24
N PHE A 92 -5.59 0.59 2.69
CA PHE A 92 -6.18 1.92 2.60
C PHE A 92 -5.38 2.74 1.59
N TRP A 93 -6.04 3.58 0.79
CA TRP A 93 -5.35 4.60 0.01
C TRP A 93 -6.15 5.89 -0.09
N MET A 94 -5.45 6.99 -0.30
CA MET A 94 -6.00 8.34 -0.18
C MET A 94 -6.67 8.60 1.18
N ALA A 95 -6.16 7.95 2.24
CA ALA A 95 -6.73 8.01 3.57
C ALA A 95 -6.49 9.36 4.24
N ASN A 96 -7.53 9.92 4.84
CA ASN A 96 -7.50 11.15 5.63
C ASN A 96 -8.34 10.98 6.89
N ASP A 97 -7.95 11.62 7.98
CA ASP A 97 -8.82 11.77 9.15
C ASP A 97 -9.53 13.13 9.08
N PRO A 98 -10.86 13.17 8.93
CA PRO A 98 -11.59 14.43 8.82
C PRO A 98 -11.52 15.30 10.09
N ARG A 99 -11.11 14.71 11.21
CA ARG A 99 -10.93 15.41 12.50
C ARG A 99 -9.60 16.17 12.57
N SER A 100 -8.66 15.91 11.67
CA SER A 100 -7.33 16.51 11.66
C SER A 100 -6.75 16.55 10.26
N ALA A 101 -6.04 17.64 9.93
CA ALA A 101 -5.23 17.73 8.71
C ALA A 101 -3.89 16.96 8.81
N ALA A 102 -3.54 16.47 10.01
CA ALA A 102 -2.33 15.69 10.23
C ALA A 102 -2.43 14.28 9.62
N ALA A 103 -1.28 13.65 9.41
CA ALA A 103 -1.22 12.26 8.99
C ALA A 103 -1.98 11.35 9.98
N PRO A 104 -2.67 10.29 9.52
CA PRO A 104 -3.41 9.38 10.40
C PRO A 104 -2.58 8.77 11.52
N PHE A 105 -1.27 8.66 11.31
CA PHE A 105 -0.28 8.13 12.24
C PHE A 105 0.53 9.21 12.98
N ALA A 106 0.17 10.49 12.87
CA ALA A 106 0.85 11.57 13.58
C ALA A 106 0.69 11.41 15.11
N PRO A 107 1.61 11.93 15.93
CA PRO A 107 1.45 11.94 17.37
C PRO A 107 0.07 12.50 17.77
N GLY A 108 -0.64 11.80 18.65
CA GLY A 108 -2.02 12.14 19.04
C GLY A 108 -3.11 11.68 18.05
N GLN A 109 -2.74 11.18 16.88
CA GLN A 109 -3.65 10.56 15.90
C GLN A 109 -3.42 9.05 15.76
N ALA A 110 -2.27 8.54 16.21
CA ALA A 110 -1.91 7.13 16.15
C ALA A 110 -3.01 6.23 16.75
N ARG A 111 -3.27 5.12 16.09
CA ARG A 111 -4.30 4.15 16.44
C ARG A 111 -3.66 2.88 16.99
N SER A 112 -4.45 2.08 17.72
CA SER A 112 -3.94 0.86 18.36
C SER A 112 -3.63 -0.30 17.39
N GLY A 113 -4.11 -0.23 16.16
CA GLY A 113 -4.16 -1.36 15.23
C GLY A 113 -5.52 -2.08 15.21
N LYS A 114 -6.42 -1.79 16.18
CA LYS A 114 -7.78 -2.33 16.19
C LYS A 114 -8.59 -1.80 15.00
N PHE A 115 -9.35 -2.67 14.32
CA PHE A 115 -10.01 -2.31 13.07
C PHE A 115 -11.00 -1.15 13.22
N SER A 116 -11.76 -1.09 14.32
CA SER A 116 -12.72 -0.01 14.57
C SER A 116 -12.09 1.38 14.74
N ASP A 117 -10.79 1.45 15.04
CA ASP A 117 -10.11 2.74 15.20
C ASP A 117 -9.99 3.51 13.88
N TYR A 118 -10.19 2.82 12.75
CA TYR A 118 -10.11 3.39 11.41
C TYR A 118 -11.47 3.84 10.84
N ASP A 119 -12.56 3.67 11.58
CA ASP A 119 -13.93 3.99 11.13
C ASP A 119 -14.12 5.47 10.79
N SER A 120 -13.39 6.35 11.46
CA SER A 120 -13.43 7.80 11.23
C SER A 120 -12.70 8.25 9.96
N LEU A 121 -12.03 7.38 9.23
CA LEU A 121 -11.27 7.78 8.05
C LEU A 121 -12.17 8.08 6.85
N LEU A 122 -11.76 9.05 6.05
CA LEU A 122 -12.17 9.21 4.66
C LEU A 122 -11.12 8.47 3.81
N THR A 123 -11.46 7.36 3.18
CA THR A 123 -10.49 6.54 2.44
C THR A 123 -11.16 5.64 1.43
N TYR A 124 -10.40 5.23 0.42
CA TYR A 124 -10.71 4.01 -0.31
C TYR A 124 -10.11 2.83 0.45
N TYR A 125 -10.84 1.74 0.54
CA TYR A 125 -10.44 0.54 1.24
C TYR A 125 -10.74 -0.70 0.42
N VAL A 126 -9.81 -1.63 0.36
CA VAL A 126 -10.07 -3.00 -0.09
C VAL A 126 -9.74 -3.96 1.05
N GLY A 127 -10.71 -4.82 1.38
CA GLY A 127 -10.51 -6.01 2.17
C GLY A 127 -10.40 -7.21 1.24
N TYR A 128 -9.18 -7.58 0.82
CA TYR A 128 -8.93 -8.72 -0.05
C TYR A 128 -8.76 -9.99 0.78
N GLY A 129 -9.62 -10.97 0.55
CA GLY A 129 -9.69 -12.18 1.37
C GLY A 129 -10.11 -11.91 2.81
N GLY A 130 -10.95 -10.91 3.05
CA GLY A 130 -11.47 -10.59 4.37
C GLY A 130 -12.41 -11.66 4.92
N ASN A 131 -12.83 -11.51 6.20
CA ASN A 131 -13.72 -12.45 6.90
C ASN A 131 -13.23 -13.90 6.82
N THR A 132 -11.98 -14.15 7.17
CA THR A 132 -11.36 -15.48 7.08
C THR A 132 -11.38 -16.02 5.65
N ASN A 133 -10.95 -15.18 4.71
CA ASN A 133 -10.86 -15.46 3.28
C ASN A 133 -12.19 -15.90 2.63
N SER A 134 -13.30 -15.29 3.04
CA SER A 134 -14.62 -15.58 2.46
C SER A 134 -15.15 -14.47 1.58
N THR A 135 -14.54 -13.26 1.62
CA THR A 135 -14.99 -12.11 0.84
C THR A 135 -13.83 -11.25 0.35
N THR A 136 -14.06 -10.58 -0.77
CA THR A 136 -13.20 -9.47 -1.26
C THR A 136 -14.09 -8.27 -1.51
N ARG A 137 -13.82 -7.16 -0.79
CA ARG A 137 -14.72 -6.00 -0.72
C ARG A 137 -14.00 -4.70 -1.00
N PHE A 138 -14.60 -3.85 -1.83
CA PHE A 138 -14.22 -2.44 -1.94
C PHE A 138 -15.19 -1.58 -1.14
N ARG A 139 -14.67 -0.58 -0.42
CA ARG A 139 -15.47 0.39 0.32
C ARG A 139 -14.92 1.80 0.15
N ARG A 140 -15.82 2.77 0.04
CA ARG A 140 -15.52 4.19 0.21
C ARG A 140 -15.93 4.59 1.62
N TYR A 141 -14.96 4.72 2.52
CA TYR A 141 -15.24 5.18 3.89
C TYR A 141 -15.59 6.66 3.89
N ASP A 142 -16.63 7.01 4.62
CA ASP A 142 -17.22 8.34 4.72
C ASP A 142 -16.98 9.02 6.07
N GLY A 143 -16.09 8.47 6.91
CA GLY A 143 -15.81 8.97 8.25
C GLY A 143 -16.74 8.44 9.33
N THR A 144 -17.60 7.47 9.02
CA THR A 144 -18.54 6.85 9.95
C THR A 144 -18.30 5.34 10.10
N ALA A 145 -18.80 4.76 11.19
CA ALA A 145 -18.73 3.31 11.42
C ALA A 145 -19.60 2.49 10.46
N ALA A 146 -20.44 3.12 9.63
CA ALA A 146 -21.27 2.43 8.65
C ALA A 146 -20.47 1.73 7.55
N ARG A 147 -19.30 2.30 7.20
CA ARG A 147 -18.39 1.73 6.16
C ARG A 147 -19.16 1.27 4.94
N PRO A 148 -19.75 2.17 4.14
CA PRO A 148 -20.66 1.84 3.03
C PRO A 148 -20.08 0.76 2.11
N LEU A 149 -20.94 -0.16 1.68
CA LEU A 149 -20.63 -1.26 0.77
C LEU A 149 -21.71 -1.34 -0.30
N LEU A 150 -21.31 -1.24 -1.56
CA LEU A 150 -22.19 -1.45 -2.69
C LEU A 150 -22.29 -2.95 -3.00
N PRO A 151 -23.44 -3.46 -3.46
CA PRO A 151 -23.62 -4.88 -3.81
C PRO A 151 -22.57 -5.40 -4.80
N GLU A 152 -22.26 -4.63 -5.84
CA GLU A 152 -21.25 -4.95 -6.87
C GLU A 152 -19.81 -4.95 -6.33
N HIS A 153 -19.60 -4.44 -5.13
CA HIS A 153 -18.31 -4.40 -4.44
C HIS A 153 -18.17 -5.46 -3.33
N ASP A 154 -19.08 -6.42 -3.25
CA ASP A 154 -19.06 -7.55 -2.30
C ASP A 154 -18.90 -8.87 -3.05
N LEU A 155 -17.66 -9.32 -3.22
CA LEU A 155 -17.33 -10.50 -4.00
C LEU A 155 -17.00 -11.67 -3.06
N SER A 156 -17.58 -12.86 -3.34
CA SER A 156 -17.37 -14.09 -2.56
C SER A 156 -17.02 -15.33 -3.39
N GLU A 157 -17.01 -15.21 -4.72
CA GLU A 157 -16.60 -16.29 -5.59
C GLU A 157 -15.12 -16.64 -5.37
N LYS A 158 -14.77 -17.93 -5.45
CA LYS A 158 -13.43 -18.48 -5.20
C LYS A 158 -12.33 -17.75 -6.00
N LYS A 159 -12.60 -17.34 -7.24
CA LYS A 159 -11.65 -16.61 -8.09
C LYS A 159 -11.23 -15.26 -7.52
N PHE A 160 -11.99 -14.68 -6.59
CA PHE A 160 -11.71 -13.41 -5.92
C PHE A 160 -11.09 -13.59 -4.53
N LEU A 161 -10.87 -14.83 -4.07
CA LEU A 161 -10.27 -15.12 -2.78
C LEU A 161 -8.77 -15.36 -2.88
N LEU A 162 -8.09 -15.41 -1.75
CA LEU A 162 -6.66 -15.65 -1.65
C LEU A 162 -6.32 -17.14 -1.73
N GLU A 163 -5.16 -17.43 -2.28
CA GLU A 163 -4.48 -18.73 -2.16
C GLU A 163 -3.21 -18.52 -1.32
N GLY A 164 -2.95 -19.45 -0.39
CA GLY A 164 -1.76 -19.40 0.45
C GLY A 164 -0.48 -19.56 -0.37
N ASN A 165 0.56 -18.85 0.02
CA ASN A 165 1.88 -18.84 -0.62
C ASN A 165 1.91 -18.43 -2.10
N ARG A 166 0.80 -17.90 -2.62
CA ARG A 166 0.73 -17.33 -3.96
C ARG A 166 1.02 -15.82 -3.92
N PRO A 167 1.99 -15.32 -4.69
CA PRO A 167 2.19 -13.89 -4.84
C PRO A 167 1.10 -13.27 -5.73
N TYR A 168 0.56 -12.14 -5.30
CA TYR A 168 -0.41 -11.34 -6.04
C TYR A 168 0.17 -9.96 -6.33
N ARG A 169 0.16 -9.54 -7.59
CA ARG A 169 0.52 -8.17 -8.00
C ARG A 169 -0.69 -7.27 -7.86
N ILE A 170 -0.63 -6.34 -6.92
CA ILE A 170 -1.69 -5.38 -6.65
C ILE A 170 -1.33 -4.04 -7.28
N ARG A 171 -2.33 -3.37 -7.85
CA ARG A 171 -2.22 -1.99 -8.30
C ARG A 171 -3.47 -1.22 -7.87
N LEU A 172 -3.27 -0.12 -7.16
CA LEU A 172 -4.30 0.82 -6.72
C LEU A 172 -4.17 2.08 -7.55
N VAL A 173 -5.28 2.61 -8.03
CA VAL A 173 -5.30 3.86 -8.82
C VAL A 173 -6.27 4.84 -8.18
N ALA A 174 -5.85 6.11 -8.11
CA ALA A 174 -6.74 7.23 -7.80
C ALA A 174 -6.52 8.35 -8.83
N ARG A 175 -7.54 8.66 -9.65
CA ARG A 175 -7.46 9.70 -10.69
C ARG A 175 -8.86 10.19 -11.11
N ALA A 176 -8.95 11.47 -11.47
CA ALA A 176 -10.12 12.04 -12.17
C ALA A 176 -11.48 11.53 -11.67
N GLY A 177 -11.68 11.46 -10.35
CA GLY A 177 -12.93 10.98 -9.75
C GLY A 177 -13.10 9.46 -9.77
N ARG A 178 -12.05 8.69 -10.04
CA ARG A 178 -12.11 7.21 -10.07
C ARG A 178 -11.08 6.61 -9.12
N ALA A 179 -11.52 5.58 -8.39
CA ALA A 179 -10.68 4.69 -7.60
C ALA A 179 -10.74 3.29 -8.20
N GLU A 180 -9.59 2.64 -8.41
CA GLU A 180 -9.52 1.32 -9.03
C GLU A 180 -8.62 0.39 -8.20
N PHE A 181 -9.02 -0.88 -8.11
CA PHE A 181 -8.22 -1.97 -7.57
C PHE A 181 -7.99 -3.03 -8.64
N TRP A 182 -6.73 -3.32 -8.90
CA TRP A 182 -6.27 -4.30 -9.88
C TRP A 182 -5.48 -5.40 -9.17
N ARG A 183 -5.64 -6.62 -9.63
CA ARG A 183 -4.91 -7.81 -9.19
C ARG A 183 -4.41 -8.58 -10.41
N ASP A 184 -3.13 -8.84 -10.49
CA ASP A 184 -2.49 -9.61 -11.58
C ASP A 184 -2.82 -9.09 -12.99
N GLY A 185 -3.04 -7.78 -13.13
CA GLY A 185 -3.41 -7.12 -14.38
C GLY A 185 -4.91 -7.12 -14.69
N GLU A 186 -5.73 -7.78 -13.88
CA GLU A 186 -7.19 -7.73 -13.96
C GLU A 186 -7.75 -6.61 -13.06
N ARG A 187 -8.65 -5.78 -13.58
CA ARG A 187 -9.35 -4.77 -12.79
C ARG A 187 -10.53 -5.41 -12.07
N ILE A 188 -10.37 -5.60 -10.73
CA ILE A 188 -11.39 -6.24 -9.88
C ILE A 188 -12.47 -5.22 -9.48
N PHE A 189 -12.07 -4.00 -9.10
CA PHE A 189 -13.00 -2.94 -8.71
C PHE A 189 -12.73 -1.65 -9.45
N VAL A 190 -13.80 -0.93 -9.75
CA VAL A 190 -13.78 0.47 -10.14
C VAL A 190 -14.92 1.20 -9.43
N PHE A 191 -14.60 2.34 -8.84
CA PHE A 191 -15.57 3.21 -8.19
C PHE A 191 -15.46 4.61 -8.77
N THR A 192 -16.58 5.16 -9.26
CA THR A 192 -16.69 6.55 -9.66
C THR A 192 -17.14 7.35 -8.44
N ASP A 193 -16.24 8.16 -7.89
CA ASP A 193 -16.48 8.94 -6.69
C ASP A 193 -16.98 10.34 -7.04
N PRO A 194 -18.21 10.72 -6.66
CA PRO A 194 -18.72 12.08 -6.87
C PRO A 194 -18.02 13.13 -6.03
N ALA A 195 -17.34 12.69 -4.92
CA ALA A 195 -16.56 13.55 -4.04
C ALA A 195 -15.14 12.98 -3.85
N PRO A 196 -14.30 13.01 -4.90
CA PRO A 196 -13.05 12.25 -4.94
C PRO A 196 -12.02 12.73 -3.92
N LEU A 197 -11.33 11.77 -3.32
CA LEU A 197 -10.19 12.03 -2.45
C LEU A 197 -8.98 12.40 -3.31
N ARG A 198 -8.56 13.67 -3.22
CA ARG A 198 -7.50 14.22 -4.08
C ARG A 198 -6.10 14.08 -3.50
N ALA A 199 -6.00 13.88 -2.19
CA ALA A 199 -4.74 13.66 -1.48
C ALA A 199 -5.00 12.81 -0.24
N GLY A 200 -3.97 12.09 0.24
CA GLY A 200 -4.08 11.25 1.42
C GLY A 200 -2.92 10.27 1.53
N TRP A 201 -3.00 9.36 2.48
CA TRP A 201 -1.95 8.39 2.78
C TRP A 201 -2.34 6.97 2.35
N PHE A 202 -1.33 6.15 2.13
CA PHE A 202 -1.47 4.72 1.86
C PHE A 202 -1.12 3.90 3.10
N ALA A 203 -1.81 2.77 3.29
CA ALA A 203 -1.41 1.76 4.26
C ALA A 203 -1.72 0.34 3.79
N LEU A 204 -0.83 -0.57 4.16
CA LEU A 204 -1.10 -2.00 4.22
C LEU A 204 -1.83 -2.31 5.52
N ARG A 205 -2.77 -3.26 5.48
CA ARG A 205 -3.46 -3.68 6.69
C ARG A 205 -3.74 -5.17 6.70
N THR A 206 -3.62 -5.76 7.88
CA THR A 206 -4.01 -7.17 8.11
C THR A 206 -4.63 -7.38 9.48
N VAL A 207 -5.26 -8.55 9.66
CA VAL A 207 -5.77 -9.04 10.94
C VAL A 207 -5.45 -10.53 11.05
N LYS A 208 -4.63 -10.89 12.03
CA LYS A 208 -4.26 -12.30 12.33
C LYS A 208 -3.71 -13.06 11.13
N SER A 209 -2.83 -12.47 10.36
CA SER A 209 -2.25 -13.09 9.17
C SER A 209 -0.76 -12.80 9.09
N HIS A 210 -0.05 -13.63 8.33
CA HIS A 210 1.35 -13.46 8.02
C HIS A 210 1.45 -13.06 6.55
N LEU A 211 1.90 -11.83 6.30
CA LEU A 211 2.03 -11.25 4.95
C LEU A 211 3.49 -10.92 4.65
N ARG A 212 3.88 -11.16 3.41
CA ARG A 212 5.11 -10.66 2.82
C ARG A 212 4.78 -9.71 1.68
N VAL A 213 5.33 -8.49 1.74
CA VAL A 213 5.10 -7.43 0.73
C VAL A 213 6.43 -7.04 0.09
N GLU A 214 6.46 -7.00 -1.24
CA GLU A 214 7.64 -6.74 -2.06
C GLU A 214 7.30 -5.79 -3.21
N ASP A 215 8.30 -5.28 -3.91
CA ASP A 215 8.18 -4.49 -5.15
C ASP A 215 7.29 -3.25 -5.05
N PHE A 216 7.23 -2.63 -3.87
CA PHE A 216 6.39 -1.44 -3.67
C PHE A 216 6.87 -0.26 -4.50
N ARG A 217 5.93 0.37 -5.21
CA ARG A 217 6.18 1.53 -6.08
C ARG A 217 5.03 2.50 -6.04
N ILE A 218 5.35 3.79 -6.17
CA ILE A 218 4.39 4.88 -6.34
C ILE A 218 4.71 5.58 -7.65
N GLU A 219 3.69 5.77 -8.48
CA GLU A 219 3.80 6.40 -9.80
C GLU A 219 2.83 7.57 -9.88
N LYS A 220 3.28 8.72 -10.38
CA LYS A 220 2.37 9.78 -10.88
C LYS A 220 1.85 9.38 -12.25
N LEU A 221 0.54 9.52 -12.47
CA LEU A 221 -0.13 9.16 -13.72
C LEU A 221 -0.35 10.38 -14.61
#